data_baccda6c8119e82b534f27ac8ea347a5
#
_entry.id   baccda6c8119e82b534f27ac8ea347a5
#
_cell.length_a   1.000
_cell.length_b   1.000
_cell.length_c   1.000
_cell.angle_alpha   90.00
_cell.angle_beta   90.00
_cell.angle_gamma   90.00
#
_symmetry.space_group_name_H-M   'P 1'
#
loop_
_entity.id
_entity.type
_entity.pdbx_description
1 polymer ?
#
loop_
_entity_poly.entity_id
_entity_poly.type
_entity_poly.pdbx_seq_one_letter_code
_entity_poly.pdbx_strand_id
1 'polypeptide(L)'
;MAPLLVLAAGTLGLLVLVLYQRRQIAELAERVAAASRFDPLTGLLNRRAFEELLHFELDRSRRTGRPLGVIVGEIDGMARLNAERGHGAGDVALTQVGQHMTKWKRRIDSAGRIGGEKFAVLLPETDEHGAFLVAERLRRATRRSFAQDSLPLTISFGVASYPDHGEEFGVLMGAAARAVDAAVELGRDRSVVYCRDVARMLDELPDPNSTEPRLSSIIGLAEELDVRDTGHTGHCHTVARYAELMARELGFEPERVERIRLAGLVHDIGKTGVSDRLMSKSGPLEADEWHSMRTHPEIGARLLAHPEFEDLSAWVLAHHERPDGKGYPFGLVREEIPIAARILAVADAYEAMTSERSFRSALGEEVAIGELQAGAGTQFDLAVVNVFLASLVGADAHALPQAS
;
A
#
# COMPACT_ATOMS: atom_id res chain seq x y z
N MET A 1 -34.44 20.45 -68.13
CA MET A 1 -34.03 21.00 -66.81
C MET A 1 -34.97 20.58 -65.69
N ALA A 2 -36.27 20.41 -65.89
CA ALA A 2 -37.22 20.01 -64.85
C ALA A 2 -36.93 18.65 -64.18
N PRO A 3 -36.61 17.56 -64.87
CA PRO A 3 -36.39 16.27 -64.20
C PRO A 3 -35.10 16.23 -63.26
N LEU A 4 -34.09 17.02 -63.55
CA LEU A 4 -32.91 17.15 -62.74
C LEU A 4 -33.16 17.86 -61.40
N LEU A 5 -34.04 18.87 -61.41
CA LEU A 5 -34.49 19.60 -60.23
C LEU A 5 -35.34 18.73 -59.30
N VAL A 6 -36.19 17.87 -59.84
CA VAL A 6 -36.98 16.91 -59.04
C VAL A 6 -36.13 15.85 -58.42
N LEU A 7 -35.11 15.33 -59.12
CA LEU A 7 -34.17 14.36 -58.56
C LEU A 7 -33.32 15.00 -57.43
N ALA A 8 -32.84 16.21 -57.63
CA ALA A 8 -32.06 16.94 -56.62
C ALA A 8 -32.87 17.24 -55.34
N ALA A 9 -34.16 17.64 -55.50
CA ALA A 9 -35.05 17.85 -54.36
C ALA A 9 -35.36 16.54 -53.61
N GLY A 10 -35.52 15.43 -54.32
CA GLY A 10 -35.73 14.11 -53.72
C GLY A 10 -34.50 13.61 -52.93
N THR A 11 -33.30 13.79 -53.50
CA THR A 11 -32.07 13.42 -52.80
C THR A 11 -31.78 14.29 -51.56
N LEU A 12 -32.09 15.59 -51.63
CA LEU A 12 -31.97 16.49 -50.48
C LEU A 12 -32.98 16.13 -49.38
N GLY A 13 -34.23 15.82 -49.76
CA GLY A 13 -35.26 15.36 -48.81
C GLY A 13 -34.86 14.05 -48.13
N LEU A 14 -34.31 13.09 -48.87
CA LEU A 14 -33.82 11.84 -48.31
C LEU A 14 -32.63 12.06 -47.35
N LEU A 15 -31.71 12.94 -47.71
CA LEU A 15 -30.57 13.30 -46.85
C LEU A 15 -31.02 13.93 -45.53
N VAL A 16 -31.98 14.87 -45.62
CA VAL A 16 -32.57 15.51 -44.43
C VAL A 16 -33.27 14.48 -43.54
N LEU A 17 -34.02 13.56 -44.11
CA LEU A 17 -34.68 12.49 -43.37
C LEU A 17 -33.68 11.56 -42.69
N VAL A 18 -32.60 11.16 -43.38
CA VAL A 18 -31.55 10.32 -42.81
C VAL A 18 -30.82 11.03 -41.66
N LEU A 19 -30.53 12.32 -41.82
CA LEU A 19 -29.88 13.11 -40.75
C LEU A 19 -30.84 13.28 -39.55
N TYR A 20 -32.12 13.50 -39.79
CA TYR A 20 -33.11 13.57 -38.72
C TYR A 20 -33.24 12.24 -37.96
N GLN A 21 -33.35 11.12 -38.70
CA GLN A 21 -33.38 9.79 -38.07
C GLN A 21 -32.12 9.48 -37.27
N ARG A 22 -30.93 9.81 -37.81
CA ARG A 22 -29.66 9.64 -37.08
C ARG A 22 -29.66 10.44 -35.79
N ARG A 23 -30.17 11.68 -35.81
CA ARG A 23 -30.26 12.50 -34.60
C ARG A 23 -31.25 11.90 -33.60
N GLN A 24 -32.41 11.43 -34.00
CA GLN A 24 -33.39 10.75 -33.14
C GLN A 24 -32.79 9.47 -32.51
N ILE A 25 -32.06 8.67 -33.30
CA ILE A 25 -31.39 7.46 -32.81
C ILE A 25 -30.32 7.84 -31.79
N ALA A 26 -29.52 8.89 -32.05
CA ALA A 26 -28.49 9.36 -31.10
C ALA A 26 -29.13 9.86 -29.78
N GLU A 27 -30.22 10.66 -29.86
CA GLU A 27 -30.96 11.14 -28.68
C GLU A 27 -31.60 9.98 -27.88
N LEU A 28 -32.11 8.95 -28.56
CA LEU A 28 -32.63 7.74 -27.90
C LEU A 28 -31.51 6.93 -27.26
N ALA A 29 -30.39 6.76 -27.95
CA ALA A 29 -29.20 6.07 -27.42
C ALA A 29 -28.65 6.76 -26.19
N GLU A 30 -28.58 8.10 -26.18
CA GLU A 30 -28.20 8.88 -25.00
C GLU A 30 -29.18 8.69 -23.83
N ARG A 31 -30.50 8.69 -24.10
CA ARG A 31 -31.52 8.45 -23.07
C ARG A 31 -31.40 7.03 -22.48
N VAL A 32 -31.18 6.02 -23.32
CA VAL A 32 -31.02 4.64 -22.90
C VAL A 32 -29.70 4.51 -22.10
N ALA A 33 -28.62 5.12 -22.56
CA ALA A 33 -27.33 5.16 -21.83
C ALA A 33 -27.46 5.89 -20.48
N ALA A 34 -28.20 7.01 -20.43
CA ALA A 34 -28.48 7.74 -19.20
C ALA A 34 -29.37 6.96 -18.23
N ALA A 35 -30.26 6.10 -18.74
CA ALA A 35 -31.08 5.20 -17.93
C ALA A 35 -30.37 3.91 -17.53
N SER A 36 -29.25 3.57 -18.18
CA SER A 36 -28.47 2.38 -17.87
C SER A 36 -27.83 2.51 -16.48
N ARG A 37 -27.79 1.40 -15.75
CA ARG A 37 -27.05 1.27 -14.50
C ARG A 37 -25.62 0.75 -14.71
N PHE A 38 -25.28 0.34 -15.93
CA PHE A 38 -24.05 -0.34 -16.25
C PHE A 38 -23.17 0.49 -17.19
N ASP A 39 -21.87 0.40 -17.01
CA ASP A 39 -20.88 0.90 -17.96
C ASP A 39 -20.88 0.05 -19.22
N PRO A 40 -21.07 0.64 -20.42
CA PRO A 40 -21.25 -0.13 -21.65
C PRO A 40 -20.00 -0.89 -22.12
N LEU A 41 -18.81 -0.46 -21.66
CA LEU A 41 -17.54 -1.07 -22.04
C LEU A 41 -17.21 -2.28 -21.17
N THR A 42 -17.40 -2.14 -19.85
CA THR A 42 -16.95 -3.15 -18.87
C THR A 42 -18.08 -4.03 -18.34
N GLY A 43 -19.34 -3.63 -18.51
CA GLY A 43 -20.50 -4.32 -17.94
C GLY A 43 -20.64 -4.18 -16.41
N LEU A 44 -19.76 -3.45 -15.75
CA LEU A 44 -19.84 -3.13 -14.34
C LEU A 44 -20.88 -2.03 -14.08
N LEU A 45 -21.21 -1.75 -12.81
CA LEU A 45 -22.00 -0.58 -12.47
C LEU A 45 -21.31 0.68 -12.99
N ASN A 46 -22.09 1.60 -13.55
CA ASN A 46 -21.56 2.92 -13.84
C ASN A 46 -21.44 3.74 -12.54
N ARG A 47 -20.77 4.88 -12.61
CA ARG A 47 -20.50 5.74 -11.46
C ARG A 47 -21.77 6.04 -10.66
N ARG A 48 -22.85 6.48 -11.32
CA ARG A 48 -24.10 6.84 -10.65
C ARG A 48 -24.71 5.65 -9.90
N ALA A 49 -24.81 4.49 -10.55
CA ALA A 49 -25.40 3.30 -9.93
C ALA A 49 -24.53 2.76 -8.78
N PHE A 50 -23.21 2.92 -8.85
CA PHE A 50 -22.30 2.57 -7.76
C PHE A 50 -22.49 3.51 -6.57
N GLU A 51 -22.55 4.83 -6.80
CA GLU A 51 -22.76 5.83 -5.74
C GLU A 51 -24.13 5.62 -5.04
N GLU A 52 -25.20 5.38 -5.80
CA GLU A 52 -26.54 5.04 -5.25
C GLU A 52 -26.47 3.80 -4.35
N LEU A 53 -25.77 2.76 -4.78
CA LEU A 53 -25.64 1.52 -4.02
C LEU A 53 -24.79 1.70 -2.77
N LEU A 54 -23.72 2.46 -2.85
CA LEU A 54 -22.87 2.76 -1.69
C LEU A 54 -23.64 3.53 -0.61
N HIS A 55 -24.46 4.51 -0.99
CA HIS A 55 -25.35 5.18 -0.05
C HIS A 55 -26.30 4.20 0.65
N PHE A 56 -26.91 3.30 -0.12
CA PHE A 56 -27.81 2.29 0.44
C PHE A 56 -27.10 1.34 1.42
N GLU A 57 -25.91 0.85 1.08
CA GLU A 57 -25.15 -0.06 1.95
C GLU A 57 -24.57 0.67 3.18
N LEU A 58 -24.19 1.94 3.07
CA LEU A 58 -23.82 2.76 4.23
C LEU A 58 -24.97 2.89 5.23
N ASP A 59 -26.17 3.21 4.75
CA ASP A 59 -27.37 3.28 5.60
C ASP A 59 -27.72 1.93 6.22
N ARG A 60 -27.47 0.84 5.51
CA ARG A 60 -27.61 -0.51 6.03
C ARG A 60 -26.57 -0.80 7.12
N SER A 61 -25.31 -0.47 6.90
CA SER A 61 -24.21 -0.66 7.86
C SER A 61 -24.41 0.13 9.13
N ARG A 62 -24.89 1.39 9.03
CA ARG A 62 -25.26 2.20 10.20
C ARG A 62 -26.34 1.54 11.06
N ARG A 63 -27.36 0.94 10.44
CA ARG A 63 -28.46 0.27 11.16
C ARG A 63 -28.05 -1.05 11.78
N THR A 64 -27.14 -1.79 11.14
CA THR A 64 -26.77 -3.14 11.56
C THR A 64 -25.51 -3.20 12.41
N GLY A 65 -24.72 -2.11 12.44
CA GLY A 65 -23.40 -2.08 13.07
C GLY A 65 -22.35 -2.93 12.35
N ARG A 66 -22.64 -3.39 11.10
CA ARG A 66 -21.70 -4.21 10.34
C ARG A 66 -20.74 -3.37 9.52
N PRO A 67 -19.48 -3.78 9.36
CA PRO A 67 -18.51 -3.04 8.58
C PRO A 67 -18.87 -3.06 7.09
N LEU A 68 -18.35 -2.07 6.36
CA LEU A 68 -18.48 -1.94 4.90
C LEU A 68 -17.14 -1.56 4.31
N GLY A 69 -16.54 -2.46 3.54
CA GLY A 69 -15.30 -2.18 2.80
C GLY A 69 -15.56 -1.48 1.48
N VAL A 70 -14.74 -0.49 1.18
CA VAL A 70 -14.71 0.20 -0.12
C VAL A 70 -13.29 0.16 -0.67
N ILE A 71 -13.16 -0.31 -1.89
CA ILE A 71 -11.90 -0.30 -2.63
C ILE A 71 -12.06 0.63 -3.82
N VAL A 72 -11.11 1.52 -4.04
CA VAL A 72 -10.98 2.30 -5.27
C VAL A 72 -9.68 1.86 -5.95
N GLY A 73 -9.68 1.70 -7.26
CA GLY A 73 -8.52 1.28 -8.03
C GLY A 73 -8.33 2.11 -9.28
N GLU A 74 -7.08 2.31 -9.65
CA GLU A 74 -6.67 3.01 -10.87
C GLU A 74 -5.68 2.14 -11.65
N ILE A 75 -5.90 1.97 -12.96
CA ILE A 75 -4.99 1.20 -13.80
C ILE A 75 -3.73 2.02 -14.07
N ASP A 76 -2.58 1.46 -13.72
CA ASP A 76 -1.28 2.08 -13.94
C ASP A 76 -0.84 1.94 -15.40
N GLY A 77 -0.35 3.03 -15.98
CA GLY A 77 0.23 3.00 -17.32
C GLY A 77 -0.75 3.15 -18.49
N MET A 78 -2.03 3.40 -18.24
CA MET A 78 -3.06 3.57 -19.28
C MET A 78 -2.75 4.68 -20.28
N ALA A 79 -2.27 5.83 -19.81
CA ALA A 79 -1.90 6.95 -20.69
C ALA A 79 -0.80 6.54 -21.70
N ARG A 80 0.21 5.79 -21.24
CA ARG A 80 1.28 5.26 -22.08
C ARG A 80 0.74 4.25 -23.09
N LEU A 81 -0.10 3.30 -22.65
CA LEU A 81 -0.72 2.32 -23.54
C LEU A 81 -1.53 3.00 -24.65
N ASN A 82 -2.35 4.00 -24.31
CA ASN A 82 -3.15 4.75 -25.25
C ASN A 82 -2.28 5.56 -26.23
N ALA A 83 -1.19 6.16 -25.77
CA ALA A 83 -0.26 6.91 -26.63
C ALA A 83 0.45 6.00 -27.63
N GLU A 84 0.86 4.79 -27.23
CA GLU A 84 1.65 3.88 -28.07
C GLU A 84 0.77 3.00 -28.98
N ARG A 85 -0.45 2.59 -28.53
CA ARG A 85 -1.31 1.61 -29.24
C ARG A 85 -2.73 2.10 -29.56
N GLY A 86 -3.02 3.35 -29.21
CA GLY A 86 -4.34 3.95 -29.44
C GLY A 86 -5.39 3.53 -28.39
N HIS A 87 -6.51 4.28 -28.36
CA HIS A 87 -7.60 4.09 -27.38
C HIS A 87 -8.24 2.70 -27.44
N GLY A 88 -8.24 2.04 -28.61
CA GLY A 88 -8.80 0.69 -28.72
C GLY A 88 -8.06 -0.34 -27.86
N ALA A 89 -6.74 -0.20 -27.69
CA ALA A 89 -5.97 -1.06 -26.78
C ALA A 89 -6.33 -0.77 -25.30
N GLY A 90 -6.56 0.49 -24.96
CA GLY A 90 -7.05 0.87 -23.63
C GLY A 90 -8.45 0.30 -23.33
N ASP A 91 -9.35 0.31 -24.30
CA ASP A 91 -10.70 -0.27 -24.15
C ASP A 91 -10.64 -1.78 -23.88
N VAL A 92 -9.74 -2.49 -24.55
CA VAL A 92 -9.49 -3.93 -24.28
C VAL A 92 -8.99 -4.13 -22.86
N ALA A 93 -8.03 -3.33 -22.41
CA ALA A 93 -7.49 -3.41 -21.05
C ALA A 93 -8.55 -3.13 -19.98
N LEU A 94 -9.37 -2.09 -20.17
CA LEU A 94 -10.50 -1.75 -19.29
C LEU A 94 -11.51 -2.90 -19.20
N THR A 95 -11.85 -3.50 -20.32
CA THR A 95 -12.76 -4.65 -20.38
C THR A 95 -12.20 -5.85 -19.61
N GLN A 96 -10.92 -6.13 -19.77
CA GLN A 96 -10.23 -7.25 -19.11
C GLN A 96 -10.18 -7.06 -17.58
N VAL A 97 -9.87 -5.85 -17.11
CA VAL A 97 -9.92 -5.53 -15.68
C VAL A 97 -11.35 -5.65 -15.13
N GLY A 98 -12.36 -5.19 -15.87
CA GLY A 98 -13.78 -5.36 -15.51
C GLY A 98 -14.19 -6.83 -15.37
N GLN A 99 -13.70 -7.70 -16.25
CA GLN A 99 -13.92 -9.15 -16.14
C GLN A 99 -13.27 -9.75 -14.88
N HIS A 100 -12.07 -9.31 -14.52
CA HIS A 100 -11.43 -9.74 -13.26
C HIS A 100 -12.27 -9.35 -12.05
N MET A 101 -12.73 -8.12 -11.98
CA MET A 101 -13.59 -7.67 -10.87
C MET A 101 -14.89 -8.48 -10.79
N THR A 102 -15.49 -8.79 -11.92
CA THR A 102 -16.70 -9.63 -11.96
C THR A 102 -16.43 -11.06 -11.48
N LYS A 103 -15.31 -11.64 -11.85
CA LYS A 103 -14.93 -13.02 -11.52
C LYS A 103 -14.61 -13.21 -10.04
N TRP A 104 -13.99 -12.21 -9.40
CA TRP A 104 -13.44 -12.34 -8.05
C TRP A 104 -14.33 -11.77 -6.93
N LYS A 105 -15.45 -11.12 -7.25
CA LYS A 105 -16.41 -10.62 -6.29
C LYS A 105 -17.36 -11.73 -5.80
N ARG A 106 -17.80 -11.63 -4.55
CA ARG A 106 -18.89 -12.44 -3.99
C ARG A 106 -20.23 -11.98 -4.60
N ARG A 107 -21.29 -12.77 -4.41
CA ARG A 107 -22.64 -12.40 -4.87
C ARG A 107 -23.18 -11.11 -4.24
N ILE A 108 -22.78 -10.83 -3.00
CA ILE A 108 -23.17 -9.62 -2.26
C ILE A 108 -22.29 -8.42 -2.59
N ASP A 109 -21.10 -8.65 -3.14
CA ASP A 109 -20.17 -7.58 -3.52
C ASP A 109 -20.61 -6.94 -4.83
N SER A 110 -20.26 -5.67 -5.00
CA SER A 110 -20.54 -4.94 -6.21
C SER A 110 -19.31 -4.24 -6.73
N ALA A 111 -19.17 -4.20 -8.06
CA ALA A 111 -18.06 -3.50 -8.71
C ALA A 111 -18.62 -2.50 -9.71
N GLY A 112 -17.93 -1.36 -9.82
CA GLY A 112 -18.29 -0.27 -10.73
C GLY A 112 -17.09 0.34 -11.41
N ARG A 113 -17.28 0.91 -12.59
CA ARG A 113 -16.37 1.82 -13.23
C ARG A 113 -16.79 3.24 -12.91
N ILE A 114 -15.99 3.95 -12.12
CA ILE A 114 -16.33 5.25 -11.55
C ILE A 114 -15.66 6.43 -12.26
N GLY A 115 -14.77 6.14 -13.21
CA GLY A 115 -14.04 7.13 -14.00
C GLY A 115 -13.42 6.52 -15.25
N GLY A 116 -12.58 7.24 -15.95
CA GLY A 116 -11.89 6.77 -17.15
C GLY A 116 -11.21 5.42 -16.96
N GLU A 117 -10.18 5.40 -16.10
CA GLU A 117 -9.39 4.24 -15.73
C GLU A 117 -9.58 3.83 -14.27
N LYS A 118 -10.62 4.41 -13.61
CA LYS A 118 -10.91 4.20 -12.18
C LYS A 118 -12.06 3.24 -11.98
N PHE A 119 -11.84 2.30 -11.09
CA PHE A 119 -12.81 1.28 -10.69
C PHE A 119 -13.07 1.38 -9.19
N ALA A 120 -14.21 0.85 -8.75
CA ALA A 120 -14.50 0.72 -7.33
C ALA A 120 -15.17 -0.62 -7.03
N VAL A 121 -14.93 -1.14 -5.84
CA VAL A 121 -15.57 -2.36 -5.32
C VAL A 121 -16.19 -2.06 -3.97
N LEU A 122 -17.41 -2.50 -3.77
CA LEU A 122 -18.19 -2.37 -2.55
C LEU A 122 -18.34 -3.75 -1.92
N LEU A 123 -17.94 -3.88 -0.68
CA LEU A 123 -17.85 -5.13 0.07
C LEU A 123 -18.69 -5.06 1.35
N PRO A 124 -19.98 -5.38 1.31
CA PRO A 124 -20.82 -5.44 2.50
C PRO A 124 -20.27 -6.45 3.52
N GLU A 125 -20.43 -6.13 4.80
CA GLU A 125 -20.02 -6.98 5.94
C GLU A 125 -18.53 -7.37 5.89
N THR A 126 -17.69 -6.43 5.42
CA THR A 126 -16.25 -6.64 5.25
C THR A 126 -15.51 -5.45 5.84
N ASP A 127 -14.59 -5.73 6.74
CA ASP A 127 -13.71 -4.73 7.36
C ASP A 127 -12.55 -4.34 6.43
N GLU A 128 -11.70 -3.44 6.89
CA GLU A 128 -10.55 -2.95 6.13
C GLU A 128 -9.60 -4.07 5.72
N HIS A 129 -9.34 -5.02 6.62
CA HIS A 129 -8.45 -6.14 6.34
C HIS A 129 -9.02 -7.06 5.26
N GLY A 130 -10.29 -7.45 5.38
CA GLY A 130 -10.98 -8.22 4.35
C GLY A 130 -11.02 -7.51 3.01
N ALA A 131 -11.22 -6.19 3.01
CA ALA A 131 -11.19 -5.36 1.80
C ALA A 131 -9.78 -5.31 1.19
N PHE A 132 -8.74 -5.17 2.02
CA PHE A 132 -7.34 -5.22 1.56
C PHE A 132 -7.02 -6.55 0.87
N LEU A 133 -7.44 -7.69 1.43
CA LEU A 133 -7.21 -9.00 0.82
C LEU A 133 -7.89 -9.13 -0.55
N VAL A 134 -9.09 -8.55 -0.71
CA VAL A 134 -9.77 -8.51 -2.01
C VAL A 134 -9.00 -7.64 -3.00
N ALA A 135 -8.54 -6.46 -2.58
CA ALA A 135 -7.72 -5.55 -3.38
C ALA A 135 -6.43 -6.25 -3.87
N GLU A 136 -5.69 -6.91 -2.97
CA GLU A 136 -4.47 -7.65 -3.31
C GLU A 136 -4.71 -8.81 -4.28
N ARG A 137 -5.84 -9.51 -4.15
CA ARG A 137 -6.23 -10.57 -5.08
C ARG A 137 -6.50 -10.01 -6.47
N LEU A 138 -7.22 -8.91 -6.57
CA LEU A 138 -7.51 -8.22 -7.84
C LEU A 138 -6.22 -7.66 -8.47
N ARG A 139 -5.35 -7.05 -7.67
CA ARG A 139 -4.07 -6.53 -8.13
C ARG A 139 -3.21 -7.62 -8.76
N ARG A 140 -3.03 -8.74 -8.04
CA ARG A 140 -2.25 -9.89 -8.54
C ARG A 140 -2.87 -10.51 -9.78
N ALA A 141 -4.20 -10.59 -9.86
CA ALA A 141 -4.89 -11.09 -11.04
C ALA A 141 -4.65 -10.18 -12.26
N THR A 142 -4.73 -8.86 -12.08
CA THR A 142 -4.44 -7.87 -13.12
C THR A 142 -2.98 -7.98 -13.58
N ARG A 143 -2.03 -7.93 -12.66
CA ARG A 143 -0.60 -8.07 -12.97
C ARG A 143 -0.29 -9.34 -13.77
N ARG A 144 -0.86 -10.48 -13.38
CA ARG A 144 -0.65 -11.75 -14.09
C ARG A 144 -1.22 -11.75 -15.50
N SER A 145 -2.36 -11.12 -15.72
CA SER A 145 -3.00 -11.12 -17.05
C SER A 145 -2.27 -10.25 -18.05
N PHE A 146 -1.54 -9.22 -17.60
CA PHE A 146 -0.76 -8.33 -18.46
C PHE A 146 0.76 -8.63 -18.43
N ALA A 147 1.20 -9.66 -17.68
CA ALA A 147 2.63 -9.96 -17.49
C ALA A 147 3.39 -10.32 -18.78
N GLN A 148 2.69 -10.84 -19.78
CA GLN A 148 3.26 -11.25 -21.07
C GLN A 148 3.18 -10.13 -22.12
N ASP A 149 2.52 -9.02 -21.82
CA ASP A 149 2.39 -7.89 -22.74
C ASP A 149 3.69 -7.11 -22.83
N SER A 150 4.01 -6.60 -24.02
CA SER A 150 5.18 -5.72 -24.21
C SER A 150 5.05 -4.40 -23.48
N LEU A 151 3.85 -4.01 -23.04
CA LEU A 151 3.52 -2.90 -22.15
C LEU A 151 2.70 -3.45 -20.99
N PRO A 152 3.33 -4.04 -19.98
CA PRO A 152 2.60 -4.61 -18.86
C PRO A 152 1.86 -3.51 -18.07
N LEU A 153 0.58 -3.76 -17.79
CA LEU A 153 -0.23 -2.92 -16.95
C LEU A 153 -0.34 -3.51 -15.55
N THR A 154 -0.44 -2.63 -14.58
CA THR A 154 -0.75 -2.96 -13.20
C THR A 154 -1.96 -2.16 -12.72
N ILE A 155 -2.36 -2.33 -11.49
CA ILE A 155 -3.45 -1.56 -10.89
C ILE A 155 -3.05 -1.22 -9.45
N SER A 156 -3.27 0.03 -9.08
CA SER A 156 -3.07 0.54 -7.73
C SER A 156 -4.40 0.65 -7.03
N PHE A 157 -4.50 0.18 -5.79
CA PHE A 157 -5.73 0.19 -5.00
C PHE A 157 -5.59 0.99 -3.72
N GLY A 158 -6.63 1.76 -3.40
CA GLY A 158 -6.86 2.33 -2.08
C GLY A 158 -8.05 1.67 -1.41
N VAL A 159 -7.91 1.37 -0.13
CA VAL A 159 -8.89 0.67 0.69
C VAL A 159 -9.35 1.57 1.82
N ALA A 160 -10.64 1.64 2.04
CA ALA A 160 -11.24 2.28 3.21
C ALA A 160 -12.41 1.43 3.75
N SER A 161 -12.76 1.60 5.01
CA SER A 161 -13.86 0.87 5.65
C SER A 161 -14.71 1.79 6.53
N TYR A 162 -16.01 1.50 6.59
CA TYR A 162 -16.93 2.02 7.60
C TYR A 162 -16.86 1.09 8.84
N PRO A 163 -16.84 1.61 10.07
CA PRO A 163 -16.88 3.04 10.41
C PRO A 163 -15.49 3.72 10.46
N ASP A 164 -14.38 2.97 10.48
CA ASP A 164 -13.04 3.41 10.87
C ASP A 164 -12.49 4.58 10.03
N HIS A 165 -12.79 4.58 8.72
CA HIS A 165 -12.29 5.58 7.79
C HIS A 165 -13.33 6.61 7.36
N GLY A 166 -14.54 6.52 7.88
CA GLY A 166 -15.61 7.48 7.67
C GLY A 166 -17.00 6.88 7.71
N GLU A 167 -17.93 7.68 8.20
CA GLU A 167 -19.34 7.29 8.31
C GLU A 167 -20.22 7.87 7.19
N GLU A 168 -19.72 8.87 6.48
CA GLU A 168 -20.42 9.53 5.38
C GLU A 168 -19.82 9.12 4.03
N PHE A 169 -20.67 9.10 3.00
CA PHE A 169 -20.28 8.77 1.63
C PHE A 169 -19.05 9.54 1.16
N GLY A 170 -19.06 10.88 1.29
CA GLY A 170 -17.96 11.73 0.83
C GLY A 170 -16.64 11.49 1.59
N VAL A 171 -16.73 11.21 2.89
CA VAL A 171 -15.57 10.93 3.74
C VAL A 171 -14.97 9.57 3.38
N LEU A 172 -15.79 8.52 3.28
CA LEU A 172 -15.35 7.17 2.99
C LEU A 172 -14.76 7.04 1.57
N MET A 173 -15.42 7.61 0.57
CA MET A 173 -14.90 7.63 -0.80
C MET A 173 -13.64 8.49 -0.93
N GLY A 174 -13.59 9.63 -0.24
CA GLY A 174 -12.39 10.47 -0.16
C GLY A 174 -11.21 9.77 0.50
N ALA A 175 -11.46 8.96 1.54
CA ALA A 175 -10.46 8.14 2.18
C ALA A 175 -9.88 7.09 1.21
N ALA A 176 -10.74 6.33 0.54
CA ALA A 176 -10.31 5.35 -0.46
C ALA A 176 -9.55 6.00 -1.64
N ALA A 177 -9.99 7.17 -2.12
CA ALA A 177 -9.32 7.90 -3.19
C ALA A 177 -7.91 8.36 -2.78
N ARG A 178 -7.76 8.96 -1.59
CA ARG A 178 -6.43 9.36 -1.07
C ARG A 178 -5.50 8.17 -0.88
N ALA A 179 -6.03 7.01 -0.50
CA ALA A 179 -5.23 5.79 -0.42
C ALA A 179 -4.77 5.30 -1.81
N VAL A 180 -5.56 5.53 -2.90
CA VAL A 180 -5.09 5.30 -4.28
C VAL A 180 -3.96 6.25 -4.63
N ASP A 181 -4.12 7.55 -4.33
CA ASP A 181 -3.08 8.55 -4.60
C ASP A 181 -1.77 8.15 -3.89
N ALA A 182 -1.86 7.75 -2.61
CA ALA A 182 -0.73 7.19 -1.89
C ALA A 182 -0.14 5.94 -2.58
N ALA A 183 -0.96 5.01 -3.05
CA ALA A 183 -0.49 3.82 -3.77
C ALA A 183 0.27 4.18 -5.05
N VAL A 184 -0.17 5.21 -5.78
CA VAL A 184 0.48 5.72 -7.00
C VAL A 184 1.80 6.40 -6.66
N GLU A 185 1.83 7.28 -5.66
CA GLU A 185 3.03 7.99 -5.21
C GLU A 185 4.08 7.04 -4.64
N LEU A 186 3.66 6.04 -3.89
CA LEU A 186 4.51 4.98 -3.37
C LEU A 186 5.03 4.02 -4.48
N GLY A 187 4.80 4.27 -5.76
CA GLY A 187 5.41 3.57 -6.92
C GLY A 187 4.52 2.54 -7.58
N ARG A 188 3.21 2.65 -7.45
CA ARG A 188 2.18 1.84 -8.17
C ARG A 188 2.19 0.35 -7.83
N ASP A 189 1.34 -0.46 -8.51
CA ASP A 189 1.23 -1.92 -8.36
C ASP A 189 1.11 -2.37 -6.90
N ARG A 190 0.20 -1.75 -6.14
CA ARG A 190 -0.05 -2.04 -4.73
C ARG A 190 -1.43 -1.72 -4.26
N SER A 191 -1.75 -2.23 -3.07
CA SER A 191 -2.93 -1.85 -2.32
C SER A 191 -2.50 -1.11 -1.05
N VAL A 192 -3.09 0.03 -0.76
CA VAL A 192 -2.86 0.82 0.45
C VAL A 192 -4.18 0.94 1.21
N VAL A 193 -4.17 0.65 2.51
CA VAL A 193 -5.29 0.99 3.39
C VAL A 193 -5.18 2.47 3.75
N TYR A 194 -6.31 3.18 3.74
CA TYR A 194 -6.31 4.58 4.14
C TYR A 194 -5.78 4.72 5.57
N CYS A 195 -4.78 5.54 5.72
CA CYS A 195 -4.28 5.98 7.01
C CYS A 195 -4.23 7.51 7.00
N ARG A 196 -4.85 8.13 8.01
CA ARG A 196 -4.93 9.59 8.09
C ARG A 196 -3.55 10.22 8.15
N ASP A 197 -2.62 9.56 8.81
CA ASP A 197 -1.26 10.06 9.00
C ASP A 197 -0.45 9.99 7.70
N VAL A 198 -0.59 8.90 6.92
CA VAL A 198 0.00 8.80 5.58
C VAL A 198 -0.57 9.88 4.65
N ALA A 199 -1.88 10.08 4.65
CA ALA A 199 -2.51 11.10 3.82
C ALA A 199 -2.03 12.50 4.20
N ARG A 200 -1.97 12.83 5.51
CA ARG A 200 -1.44 14.11 6.00
C ARG A 200 0.03 14.30 5.63
N MET A 201 0.84 13.27 5.80
CA MET A 201 2.25 13.31 5.45
C MET A 201 2.47 13.58 3.96
N LEU A 202 1.70 12.93 3.09
CA LEU A 202 1.80 13.16 1.64
C LEU A 202 1.35 14.57 1.25
N ASP A 203 0.34 15.12 1.94
CA ASP A 203 -0.12 16.50 1.74
C ASP A 203 0.90 17.54 2.28
N GLU A 204 1.66 17.19 3.32
CA GLU A 204 2.65 18.06 3.99
C GLU A 204 4.09 17.85 3.49
N LEU A 205 4.34 16.87 2.61
CA LEU A 205 5.68 16.67 2.05
C LEU A 205 6.15 17.94 1.33
N PRO A 206 7.27 18.52 1.77
CA PRO A 206 7.88 19.67 1.08
C PRO A 206 8.26 19.25 -0.35
N ASP A 207 8.51 20.28 -1.20
CA ASP A 207 9.01 20.16 -2.56
C ASP A 207 9.92 18.91 -2.71
N PRO A 208 9.68 18.04 -3.72
CA PRO A 208 10.51 16.84 -3.98
C PRO A 208 12.02 17.09 -4.02
N ASN A 209 12.45 18.34 -4.15
CA ASN A 209 13.85 18.76 -4.19
C ASN A 209 14.43 19.22 -2.83
N SER A 210 13.67 19.12 -1.73
CA SER A 210 14.11 19.56 -0.38
C SER A 210 14.29 18.36 0.54
N THR A 211 15.51 18.09 0.99
CA THR A 211 15.90 16.86 1.71
C THR A 211 15.75 16.97 3.23
N GLU A 212 16.20 18.05 3.84
CA GLU A 212 16.20 18.18 5.32
C GLU A 212 14.79 18.20 5.95
N PRO A 213 13.82 18.97 5.42
CA PRO A 213 12.45 18.93 5.95
C PRO A 213 11.79 17.56 5.79
N ARG A 214 12.15 16.81 4.71
CA ARG A 214 11.59 15.50 4.42
C ARG A 214 12.05 14.44 5.42
N LEU A 215 13.33 14.39 5.74
CA LEU A 215 13.88 13.44 6.72
C LEU A 215 13.30 13.68 8.11
N SER A 216 13.20 14.94 8.54
CA SER A 216 12.61 15.31 9.83
C SER A 216 11.13 14.88 9.93
N SER A 217 10.35 15.06 8.85
CA SER A 217 8.95 14.61 8.79
C SER A 217 8.83 13.09 8.85
N ILE A 218 9.71 12.37 8.16
CA ILE A 218 9.74 10.90 8.16
C ILE A 218 10.11 10.37 9.56
N ILE A 219 11.08 10.98 10.23
CA ILE A 219 11.46 10.61 11.60
C ILE A 219 10.29 10.88 12.57
N GLY A 220 9.67 12.05 12.50
CA GLY A 220 8.52 12.38 13.34
C GLY A 220 7.36 11.39 13.17
N LEU A 221 7.10 10.95 11.93
CA LEU A 221 6.09 9.93 11.67
C LEU A 221 6.50 8.54 12.22
N ALA A 222 7.79 8.18 12.13
CA ALA A 222 8.28 6.93 12.71
C ALA A 222 8.11 6.92 14.24
N GLU A 223 8.33 8.04 14.91
CA GLU A 223 8.11 8.22 16.35
C GLU A 223 6.61 8.12 16.72
N GLU A 224 5.70 8.69 15.93
CA GLU A 224 4.26 8.53 16.13
C GLU A 224 3.81 7.07 16.00
N LEU A 225 4.33 6.37 14.98
CA LEU A 225 4.05 4.95 14.78
C LEU A 225 4.55 4.07 15.91
N ASP A 226 5.71 4.39 16.43
CA ASP A 226 6.31 3.68 17.56
C ASP A 226 5.36 3.64 18.76
N VAL A 227 4.74 4.78 19.09
CA VAL A 227 3.72 4.86 20.15
C VAL A 227 2.51 3.99 19.86
N ARG A 228 2.09 3.91 18.59
CA ARG A 228 0.90 3.13 18.18
C ARG A 228 1.17 1.62 18.20
N ASP A 229 2.37 1.19 17.81
CA ASP A 229 2.75 -0.22 17.72
C ASP A 229 3.14 -0.81 19.08
N THR A 230 3.94 -0.08 19.85
CA THR A 230 4.53 -0.59 21.10
C THR A 230 3.79 -0.10 22.34
N GLY A 231 3.05 0.98 22.25
CA GLY A 231 2.38 1.65 23.37
C GLY A 231 3.28 2.63 24.14
N HIS A 232 4.54 2.78 23.72
CA HIS A 232 5.51 3.71 24.36
C HIS A 232 6.35 4.41 23.29
N THR A 233 6.95 5.53 23.66
CA THR A 233 7.99 6.19 22.86
C THR A 233 9.34 5.53 23.10
N GLY A 234 10.14 5.32 22.06
CA GLY A 234 11.57 5.04 22.19
C GLY A 234 12.08 3.71 21.63
N HIS A 235 11.20 2.84 21.08
CA HIS A 235 11.64 1.63 20.39
C HIS A 235 12.57 1.97 19.22
N CYS A 236 12.12 2.81 18.29
CA CYS A 236 12.92 3.21 17.14
C CYS A 236 14.26 3.86 17.54
N HIS A 237 14.27 4.68 18.61
CA HIS A 237 15.50 5.26 19.15
C HIS A 237 16.44 4.21 19.77
N THR A 238 15.87 3.21 20.45
CA THR A 238 16.66 2.12 21.04
C THR A 238 17.26 1.22 19.95
N VAL A 239 16.47 0.85 18.94
CA VAL A 239 16.97 0.11 17.77
C VAL A 239 18.07 0.90 17.06
N ALA A 240 17.88 2.21 16.84
CA ALA A 240 18.88 3.09 16.22
C ALA A 240 20.20 3.11 17.01
N ARG A 241 20.11 3.18 18.34
CA ARG A 241 21.29 3.18 19.24
C ARG A 241 22.02 1.84 19.22
N TYR A 242 21.33 0.71 19.23
CA TYR A 242 21.96 -0.61 19.10
C TYR A 242 22.58 -0.79 17.70
N ALA A 243 21.93 -0.32 16.67
CA ALA A 243 22.45 -0.36 15.31
C ALA A 243 23.73 0.50 15.17
N GLU A 244 23.74 1.70 15.76
CA GLU A 244 24.92 2.57 15.83
C GLU A 244 26.09 1.89 16.56
N LEU A 245 25.82 1.29 17.73
CA LEU A 245 26.83 0.58 18.51
C LEU A 245 27.48 -0.53 17.69
N MET A 246 26.69 -1.41 17.10
CA MET A 246 27.18 -2.49 16.25
C MET A 246 27.97 -1.99 15.04
N ALA A 247 27.51 -0.91 14.41
CA ALA A 247 28.17 -0.33 13.26
C ALA A 247 29.56 0.23 13.62
N ARG A 248 29.69 0.87 14.77
CA ARG A 248 30.99 1.36 15.30
C ARG A 248 31.95 0.22 15.58
N GLU A 249 31.50 -0.82 16.27
CA GLU A 249 32.31 -2.00 16.62
C GLU A 249 32.72 -2.81 15.39
N LEU A 250 31.93 -2.80 14.33
CA LEU A 250 32.27 -3.38 13.02
C LEU A 250 33.26 -2.52 12.23
N GLY A 251 33.64 -1.34 12.74
CA GLY A 251 34.65 -0.47 12.14
C GLY A 251 34.17 0.31 10.92
N PHE A 252 32.89 0.61 10.83
CA PHE A 252 32.37 1.48 9.77
C PHE A 252 32.78 2.94 9.99
N GLU A 253 33.00 3.67 8.90
CA GLU A 253 33.26 5.11 8.94
C GLU A 253 32.10 5.89 9.57
N PRO A 254 32.39 7.01 10.27
CA PRO A 254 31.38 7.77 11.03
C PRO A 254 30.14 8.15 10.22
N GLU A 255 30.30 8.52 8.96
CA GLU A 255 29.19 8.85 8.07
C GLU A 255 28.26 7.63 7.86
N ARG A 256 28.82 6.47 7.61
CA ARG A 256 28.05 5.23 7.44
C ARG A 256 27.40 4.77 8.75
N VAL A 257 28.06 4.97 9.89
CA VAL A 257 27.47 4.73 11.22
C VAL A 257 26.22 5.57 11.40
N GLU A 258 26.29 6.88 11.09
CA GLU A 258 25.13 7.77 11.19
C GLU A 258 24.00 7.35 10.25
N ARG A 259 24.31 6.94 9.02
CA ARG A 259 23.31 6.40 8.08
C ARG A 259 22.63 5.15 8.62
N ILE A 260 23.36 4.23 9.23
CA ILE A 260 22.80 3.01 9.85
C ILE A 260 21.92 3.37 11.05
N ARG A 261 22.32 4.34 11.86
CA ARG A 261 21.53 4.88 12.98
C ARG A 261 20.19 5.45 12.46
N LEU A 262 20.23 6.27 11.40
CA LEU A 262 19.03 6.82 10.77
C LEU A 262 18.12 5.71 10.24
N ALA A 263 18.66 4.67 9.62
CA ALA A 263 17.87 3.52 9.17
C ALA A 263 17.17 2.83 10.36
N GLY A 264 17.81 2.75 11.52
CA GLY A 264 17.21 2.23 12.75
C GLY A 264 16.02 3.08 13.23
N LEU A 265 16.08 4.42 13.10
CA LEU A 265 14.96 5.28 13.45
C LEU A 265 13.73 5.06 12.57
N VAL A 266 13.93 4.73 11.29
CA VAL A 266 12.85 4.69 10.29
C VAL A 266 12.55 3.29 9.76
N HIS A 267 13.14 2.22 10.36
CA HIS A 267 13.02 0.86 9.82
C HIS A 267 11.57 0.39 9.67
N ASP A 268 10.72 0.78 10.59
CA ASP A 268 9.31 0.40 10.68
C ASP A 268 8.34 1.45 10.11
N ILE A 269 8.84 2.52 9.46
CA ILE A 269 8.00 3.60 8.90
C ILE A 269 6.90 3.07 7.97
N GLY A 270 7.11 1.95 7.33
CA GLY A 270 6.14 1.33 6.44
C GLY A 270 4.92 0.72 7.15
N LYS A 271 4.92 0.59 8.47
CA LYS A 271 3.74 0.22 9.26
C LYS A 271 2.62 1.25 9.15
N THR A 272 2.90 2.46 8.63
CA THR A 272 1.86 3.41 8.20
C THR A 272 0.85 2.81 7.23
N GLY A 273 1.25 1.83 6.44
CA GLY A 273 0.36 1.10 5.51
C GLY A 273 -0.32 -0.12 6.12
N VAL A 274 -0.09 -0.39 7.41
CA VAL A 274 -0.72 -1.48 8.16
C VAL A 274 -1.85 -0.92 9.01
N SER A 275 -3.00 -1.60 9.06
CA SER A 275 -4.16 -1.12 9.81
C SER A 275 -3.93 -1.08 11.32
N ASP A 276 -4.52 -0.09 12.00
CA ASP A 276 -4.46 0.06 13.46
C ASP A 276 -5.00 -1.17 14.19
N ARG A 277 -6.05 -1.77 13.67
CA ARG A 277 -6.62 -3.01 14.20
C ARG A 277 -5.59 -4.15 14.20
N LEU A 278 -4.78 -4.23 13.16
CA LEU A 278 -3.77 -5.28 13.05
C LEU A 278 -2.59 -5.00 13.99
N MET A 279 -2.17 -3.75 14.09
CA MET A 279 -1.10 -3.34 15.01
C MET A 279 -1.49 -3.51 16.47
N SER A 280 -2.74 -3.20 16.84
CA SER A 280 -3.25 -3.32 18.22
C SER A 280 -3.74 -4.71 18.60
N LYS A 281 -3.62 -5.72 17.74
CA LYS A 281 -4.11 -7.07 18.00
C LYS A 281 -3.32 -7.75 19.13
N SER A 282 -4.01 -8.13 20.19
CA SER A 282 -3.41 -8.76 21.39
C SER A 282 -3.18 -10.28 21.29
N GLY A 283 -3.33 -10.88 20.10
CA GLY A 283 -3.14 -12.31 19.85
C GLY A 283 -2.23 -12.59 18.65
N PRO A 284 -1.92 -13.87 18.38
CA PRO A 284 -1.13 -14.22 17.21
C PRO A 284 -1.84 -13.79 15.92
N LEU A 285 -1.04 -13.35 14.94
CA LEU A 285 -1.54 -12.98 13.62
C LEU A 285 -1.92 -14.24 12.84
N GLU A 286 -3.09 -14.22 12.19
CA GLU A 286 -3.49 -15.23 11.22
C GLU A 286 -2.66 -15.14 9.94
N ALA A 287 -2.68 -16.19 9.10
CA ALA A 287 -1.87 -16.24 7.90
C ALA A 287 -2.07 -15.04 6.96
N ASP A 288 -3.31 -14.59 6.84
CA ASP A 288 -3.68 -13.45 5.99
C ASP A 288 -3.24 -12.11 6.61
N GLU A 289 -3.32 -11.99 7.94
CA GLU A 289 -2.85 -10.84 8.70
C GLU A 289 -1.32 -10.72 8.61
N TRP A 290 -0.61 -11.84 8.69
CA TRP A 290 0.83 -11.91 8.42
C TRP A 290 1.19 -11.40 7.03
N HIS A 291 0.35 -11.68 6.05
CA HIS A 291 0.59 -11.17 4.70
C HIS A 291 0.55 -9.64 4.65
N SER A 292 -0.43 -9.01 5.32
CA SER A 292 -0.49 -7.55 5.44
C SER A 292 0.71 -6.99 6.20
N MET A 293 1.05 -7.59 7.34
CA MET A 293 2.19 -7.13 8.14
C MET A 293 3.50 -7.17 7.34
N ARG A 294 3.74 -8.20 6.55
CA ARG A 294 4.95 -8.37 5.73
C ARG A 294 5.10 -7.38 4.58
N THR A 295 4.13 -6.51 4.34
CA THR A 295 4.25 -5.47 3.31
C THR A 295 4.99 -4.22 3.79
N HIS A 296 5.13 -4.01 5.12
CA HIS A 296 5.72 -2.78 5.64
C HIS A 296 7.16 -2.51 5.19
N PRO A 297 8.09 -3.49 4.99
CA PRO A 297 9.42 -3.16 4.48
C PRO A 297 9.38 -2.56 3.08
N GLU A 298 8.50 -3.08 2.23
CA GLU A 298 8.31 -2.55 0.88
C GLU A 298 7.70 -1.13 0.91
N ILE A 299 6.72 -0.88 1.78
CA ILE A 299 6.11 0.43 1.96
C ILE A 299 7.15 1.41 2.51
N GLY A 300 7.90 1.03 3.55
CA GLY A 300 8.95 1.84 4.15
C GLY A 300 10.06 2.22 3.16
N ALA A 301 10.54 1.26 2.39
CA ALA A 301 11.55 1.52 1.36
C ALA A 301 11.10 2.56 0.34
N ARG A 302 9.81 2.65 0.07
CA ARG A 302 9.26 3.60 -0.90
C ARG A 302 8.99 4.98 -0.32
N LEU A 303 8.61 5.07 0.94
CA LEU A 303 8.59 6.35 1.65
C LEU A 303 9.98 6.99 1.66
N LEU A 304 11.02 6.16 1.62
CA LEU A 304 12.43 6.54 1.52
C LEU A 304 12.95 6.59 0.06
N ALA A 305 12.08 6.49 -0.96
CA ALA A 305 12.48 6.49 -2.37
C ALA A 305 12.91 7.89 -2.85
N HIS A 306 14.07 8.33 -2.40
CA HIS A 306 14.75 9.55 -2.81
C HIS A 306 16.24 9.23 -3.01
N PRO A 307 16.94 9.84 -4.01
CA PRO A 307 18.35 9.53 -4.26
C PRO A 307 19.25 9.63 -3.03
N GLU A 308 18.99 10.57 -2.13
CA GLU A 308 19.75 10.73 -0.89
C GLU A 308 19.46 9.67 0.19
N PHE A 309 18.39 8.89 0.04
CA PHE A 309 17.99 7.83 0.97
C PHE A 309 18.04 6.43 0.33
N GLU A 310 18.70 6.29 -0.81
CA GLU A 310 18.76 5.02 -1.55
C GLU A 310 19.30 3.88 -0.70
N ASP A 311 20.33 4.14 0.10
CA ASP A 311 20.91 3.19 1.04
C ASP A 311 19.94 2.84 2.18
N LEU A 312 19.30 3.86 2.82
CA LEU A 312 18.30 3.64 3.87
C LEU A 312 17.12 2.83 3.32
N SER A 313 16.64 3.18 2.13
CA SER A 313 15.57 2.47 1.44
C SER A 313 15.91 0.99 1.24
N ALA A 314 17.11 0.69 0.77
CA ALA A 314 17.57 -0.68 0.56
C ALA A 314 17.70 -1.46 1.88
N TRP A 315 18.14 -0.80 2.96
CA TRP A 315 18.32 -1.45 4.26
C TRP A 315 16.97 -1.69 4.97
N VAL A 316 16.07 -0.73 4.91
CA VAL A 316 14.70 -0.86 5.42
C VAL A 316 13.95 -1.94 4.65
N LEU A 317 14.13 -2.04 3.34
CA LEU A 317 13.52 -3.09 2.52
C LEU A 317 13.91 -4.50 2.96
N ALA A 318 15.16 -4.68 3.43
CA ALA A 318 15.77 -5.98 3.70
C ALA A 318 15.89 -6.32 5.21
N HIS A 319 15.39 -5.47 6.13
CA HIS A 319 15.64 -5.66 7.56
C HIS A 319 14.95 -6.90 8.17
N HIS A 320 13.99 -7.49 7.49
CA HIS A 320 13.37 -8.76 7.86
C HIS A 320 13.83 -9.95 7.01
N GLU A 321 14.85 -9.75 6.18
CA GLU A 321 15.51 -10.87 5.52
C GLU A 321 16.36 -11.67 6.51
N ARG A 322 16.50 -12.97 6.23
CA ARG A 322 17.20 -13.90 7.13
C ARG A 322 18.30 -14.64 6.37
N PRO A 323 19.49 -14.83 6.96
CA PRO A 323 20.58 -15.58 6.32
C PRO A 323 20.21 -16.98 5.82
N ASP A 324 19.17 -17.61 6.42
CA ASP A 324 18.65 -18.93 6.02
C ASP A 324 17.66 -18.88 4.84
N GLY A 325 17.38 -17.69 4.28
CA GLY A 325 16.46 -17.48 3.15
C GLY A 325 14.97 -17.59 3.51
N LYS A 326 14.63 -17.68 4.80
CA LYS A 326 13.23 -17.74 5.28
C LYS A 326 12.68 -16.37 5.64
N GLY A 327 13.41 -15.31 5.35
CA GLY A 327 13.00 -13.93 5.53
C GLY A 327 12.03 -13.43 4.48
N TYR A 328 11.74 -12.15 4.50
CA TYR A 328 10.88 -11.47 3.55
C TYR A 328 11.38 -10.04 3.29
N PRO A 329 11.02 -9.40 2.16
CA PRO A 329 10.06 -9.83 1.15
C PRO A 329 10.60 -10.77 0.05
N PHE A 330 11.93 -10.89 -0.12
CA PHE A 330 12.53 -11.57 -1.28
C PHE A 330 13.11 -12.96 -0.96
N GLY A 331 13.35 -13.28 0.32
CA GLY A 331 14.02 -14.50 0.75
C GLY A 331 15.52 -14.49 0.41
N LEU A 332 16.17 -13.32 0.56
CA LEU A 332 17.61 -13.15 0.36
C LEU A 332 18.40 -14.01 1.34
N VAL A 333 19.58 -14.48 0.92
CA VAL A 333 20.43 -15.34 1.75
C VAL A 333 21.78 -14.68 2.02
N ARG A 334 22.24 -14.78 3.26
CA ARG A 334 23.60 -14.40 3.68
C ARG A 334 24.05 -13.04 3.13
N GLU A 335 25.08 -13.04 2.27
CA GLU A 335 25.72 -11.83 1.73
C GLU A 335 24.85 -11.04 0.75
N GLU A 336 23.76 -11.63 0.24
CA GLU A 336 22.76 -10.91 -0.54
C GLU A 336 22.02 -9.87 0.30
N ILE A 337 21.97 -10.06 1.64
CA ILE A 337 21.37 -9.14 2.57
C ILE A 337 22.37 -8.03 2.90
N PRO A 338 22.05 -6.73 2.68
CA PRO A 338 22.94 -5.64 3.08
C PRO A 338 23.34 -5.75 4.56
N ILE A 339 24.60 -5.49 4.87
CA ILE A 339 25.12 -5.63 6.27
C ILE A 339 24.33 -4.73 7.24
N ALA A 340 23.93 -3.53 6.83
CA ALA A 340 23.10 -2.65 7.65
C ALA A 340 21.75 -3.27 7.98
N ALA A 341 21.09 -3.94 7.03
CA ALA A 341 19.84 -4.65 7.26
C ALA A 341 20.02 -5.81 8.25
N ARG A 342 21.14 -6.53 8.18
CA ARG A 342 21.47 -7.59 9.17
C ARG A 342 21.71 -7.02 10.57
N ILE A 343 22.28 -5.82 10.66
CA ILE A 343 22.45 -5.07 11.92
C ILE A 343 21.06 -4.68 12.47
N LEU A 344 20.19 -4.11 11.65
CA LEU A 344 18.82 -3.74 12.04
C LEU A 344 18.03 -4.94 12.56
N ALA A 345 18.13 -6.09 11.89
CA ALA A 345 17.43 -7.32 12.31
C ALA A 345 17.83 -7.78 13.73
N VAL A 346 19.10 -7.67 14.10
CA VAL A 346 19.58 -8.02 15.44
C VAL A 346 19.14 -6.98 16.47
N ALA A 347 19.27 -5.69 16.13
CA ALA A 347 18.87 -4.57 17.01
C ALA A 347 17.38 -4.61 17.35
N ASP A 348 16.53 -4.74 16.32
CA ASP A 348 15.09 -4.83 16.48
C ASP A 348 14.67 -6.07 17.29
N ALA A 349 15.20 -7.25 16.96
CA ALA A 349 14.87 -8.47 17.68
C ALA A 349 15.25 -8.40 19.16
N TYR A 350 16.42 -7.84 19.50
CA TYR A 350 16.85 -7.70 20.89
C TYR A 350 15.98 -6.71 21.65
N GLU A 351 15.72 -5.55 21.05
CA GLU A 351 14.82 -4.56 21.65
C GLU A 351 13.43 -5.13 21.86
N ALA A 352 12.85 -5.79 20.85
CA ALA A 352 11.56 -6.42 20.95
C ALA A 352 11.44 -7.51 22.03
N MET A 353 12.55 -8.17 22.36
CA MET A 353 12.60 -9.16 23.45
C MET A 353 12.77 -8.54 24.83
N THR A 354 13.49 -7.43 24.93
CA THR A 354 13.87 -6.81 26.21
C THR A 354 12.97 -5.67 26.64
N SER A 355 12.10 -5.16 25.77
CA SER A 355 11.12 -4.11 26.06
C SER A 355 9.74 -4.66 26.42
N GLU A 356 9.04 -3.99 27.32
CA GLU A 356 7.65 -4.29 27.63
C GLU A 356 6.75 -3.88 26.44
N ARG A 357 5.80 -4.73 26.08
CA ARG A 357 4.79 -4.43 25.05
C ARG A 357 3.39 -4.62 25.61
N SER A 358 2.41 -3.94 25.05
CA SER A 358 1.02 -3.94 25.53
C SER A 358 0.41 -5.34 25.74
N PHE A 359 0.96 -6.36 25.06
CA PHE A 359 0.47 -7.74 25.04
C PHE A 359 1.50 -8.78 25.48
N ARG A 360 2.74 -8.35 25.87
CA ARG A 360 3.82 -9.26 26.27
C ARG A 360 4.78 -8.58 27.23
N SER A 361 5.06 -9.22 28.37
CA SER A 361 6.14 -8.78 29.26
C SER A 361 7.50 -8.97 28.63
N ALA A 362 8.44 -8.08 28.98
CA ALA A 362 9.83 -8.19 28.59
C ALA A 362 10.43 -9.55 28.99
N LEU A 363 11.22 -10.13 28.11
CA LEU A 363 12.09 -11.23 28.47
C LEU A 363 13.29 -10.68 29.25
N GLY A 364 13.78 -11.45 30.21
CA GLY A 364 15.05 -11.11 30.87
C GLY A 364 16.20 -11.09 29.84
N GLU A 365 17.18 -10.23 30.12
CA GLU A 365 18.33 -10.02 29.22
C GLU A 365 19.06 -11.33 28.88
N GLU A 366 19.29 -12.21 29.87
CA GLU A 366 19.90 -13.52 29.65
C GLU A 366 19.14 -14.39 28.66
N VAL A 367 17.79 -14.33 28.69
CA VAL A 367 16.95 -15.09 27.77
C VAL A 367 17.04 -14.51 26.36
N ALA A 368 17.01 -13.17 26.23
CA ALA A 368 17.16 -12.50 24.94
C ALA A 368 18.52 -12.79 24.28
N ILE A 369 19.61 -12.80 25.08
CA ILE A 369 20.93 -13.20 24.63
C ILE A 369 20.92 -14.66 24.14
N GLY A 370 20.31 -15.57 24.90
CA GLY A 370 20.18 -16.97 24.51
C GLY A 370 19.44 -17.17 23.18
N GLU A 371 18.37 -16.42 22.95
CA GLU A 371 17.61 -16.45 21.69
C GLU A 371 18.43 -15.94 20.51
N LEU A 372 19.18 -14.84 20.69
CA LEU A 372 20.10 -14.35 19.65
C LEU A 372 21.17 -15.37 19.30
N GLN A 373 21.77 -16.02 20.33
CA GLN A 373 22.77 -17.08 20.13
C GLN A 373 22.20 -18.29 19.39
N ALA A 374 21.00 -18.72 19.77
CA ALA A 374 20.31 -19.84 19.12
C ALA A 374 19.94 -19.54 17.66
N GLY A 375 19.61 -18.29 17.35
CA GLY A 375 19.29 -17.81 15.99
C GLY A 375 20.51 -17.49 15.13
N ALA A 376 21.73 -17.41 15.70
CA ALA A 376 22.93 -17.01 14.98
C ALA A 376 23.28 -17.99 13.83
N GLY A 377 23.56 -17.46 12.65
CA GLY A 377 23.84 -18.21 11.43
C GLY A 377 22.61 -18.74 10.70
N THR A 378 21.39 -18.57 11.27
CA THR A 378 20.11 -18.95 10.66
C THR A 378 19.18 -17.76 10.54
N GLN A 379 18.60 -17.29 11.64
CA GLN A 379 17.74 -16.11 11.66
C GLN A 379 18.55 -14.81 11.62
N PHE A 380 19.68 -14.78 12.30
CA PHE A 380 20.55 -13.63 12.43
C PHE A 380 21.94 -13.89 11.86
N ASP A 381 22.61 -12.83 11.42
CA ASP A 381 24.00 -12.91 10.99
C ASP A 381 24.91 -13.23 12.18
N LEU A 382 25.72 -14.28 12.07
CA LEU A 382 26.58 -14.75 13.16
C LEU A 382 27.60 -13.71 13.58
N ALA A 383 28.20 -12.99 12.61
CA ALA A 383 29.22 -11.99 12.92
C ALA A 383 28.60 -10.78 13.64
N VAL A 384 27.43 -10.34 13.20
CA VAL A 384 26.67 -9.23 13.82
C VAL A 384 26.26 -9.60 15.25
N VAL A 385 25.71 -10.81 15.48
CA VAL A 385 25.36 -11.28 16.82
C VAL A 385 26.59 -11.30 17.74
N ASN A 386 27.70 -11.84 17.29
CA ASN A 386 28.92 -11.91 18.10
C ASN A 386 29.45 -10.51 18.50
N VAL A 387 29.43 -9.57 17.56
CA VAL A 387 29.81 -8.17 17.82
C VAL A 387 28.85 -7.53 18.82
N PHE A 388 27.54 -7.71 18.64
CA PHE A 388 26.54 -7.15 19.55
C PHE A 388 26.71 -7.67 20.99
N LEU A 389 26.84 -8.98 21.15
CA LEU A 389 27.03 -9.60 22.47
C LEU A 389 28.34 -9.17 23.16
N ALA A 390 29.42 -9.02 22.40
CA ALA A 390 30.66 -8.49 22.92
C ALA A 390 30.50 -7.04 23.40
N SER A 391 29.73 -6.23 22.67
CA SER A 391 29.48 -4.83 23.03
C SER A 391 28.60 -4.68 24.28
N LEU A 392 27.62 -5.58 24.52
CA LEU A 392 26.84 -5.60 25.76
C LEU A 392 27.68 -5.87 26.98
N VAL A 393 28.58 -6.85 26.92
CA VAL A 393 29.52 -7.19 28.04
C VAL A 393 30.47 -6.03 28.31
N GLY A 394 30.93 -5.30 27.29
CA GLY A 394 31.79 -4.12 27.44
C GLY A 394 31.06 -2.89 27.98
N ALA A 395 29.76 -2.76 27.73
CA ALA A 395 28.93 -1.64 28.19
C ALA A 395 28.64 -1.71 29.71
N ASP A 396 28.54 -2.90 30.31
CA ASP A 396 28.41 -3.07 31.76
C ASP A 396 29.67 -2.58 32.54
N ALA A 397 30.80 -2.47 31.86
CA ALA A 397 32.01 -1.87 32.42
C ALA A 397 31.98 -0.32 32.37
N HIS A 398 31.08 0.28 31.59
CA HIS A 398 30.93 1.74 31.47
C HIS A 398 29.41 2.05 31.45
N ALA A 399 28.84 2.19 32.66
CA ALA A 399 27.42 2.44 32.91
C ALA A 399 26.72 3.29 31.83
N LEU A 400 25.80 2.68 31.07
CA LEU A 400 24.85 3.39 30.22
C LEU A 400 23.90 4.20 31.10
N PRO A 401 23.65 5.48 30.87
CA PRO A 401 22.67 6.25 31.61
C PRO A 401 21.29 5.66 31.36
N GLN A 402 20.64 5.20 32.42
CA GLN A 402 19.23 4.80 32.40
C GLN A 402 18.40 6.04 32.01
N ALA A 403 17.57 5.89 30.99
CA ALA A 403 16.60 6.90 30.63
C ALA A 403 15.54 7.02 31.76
N SER A 404 15.49 8.21 32.36
CA SER A 404 14.43 8.64 33.28
C SER A 404 13.23 9.15 32.52
#